data_639cdb6227470934cdf2ea610b40f6a5
#
_entry.id   639cdb6227470934cdf2ea610b40f6a5
#
_cell.length_a   1.000
_cell.length_b   1.000
_cell.length_c   1.000
_cell.angle_alpha   90.00
_cell.angle_beta   90.00
_cell.angle_gamma   90.00
#
_symmetry.space_group_name_H-M   'P 1'
#
loop_
_entity.id
_entity.type
_entity.pdbx_description
1 polymer ?
#
loop_
_entity_poly.entity_id
_entity_poly.type
_entity_poly.pdbx_seq_one_letter_code
_entity_poly.pdbx_strand_id
1 'polypeptide(L)'
;PGEAGTIAAGTGLRDVAPEDVPPLLPAALKAVEDRTFDTHFGIDPKAILRALWVNLRAGGIEQGGSTLTQQLVKSYFLDPRQTLGRKIREAIMAMALEARFDKADLMNAYINEIYLGQDGRRAVHGFGLASQFYFGKPLAELDLHEIALLVAVVRGPSYYDPRRHPDRARARR
;
A
#
# COMPACT_ATOMS: atom_id res chain seq x y z
N PRO A 1 19.31 -25.60 1.48
CA PRO A 1 19.19 -24.18 1.22
C PRO A 1 18.20 -24.04 0.08
N GLY A 2 16.94 -23.75 0.43
CA GLY A 2 15.86 -23.56 -0.52
C GLY A 2 15.91 -22.11 -0.98
N GLU A 3 15.90 -21.91 -2.29
CA GLU A 3 15.71 -20.62 -2.90
C GLU A 3 14.35 -20.07 -2.45
N ALA A 4 14.38 -19.02 -1.63
CA ALA A 4 13.21 -18.23 -1.34
C ALA A 4 12.73 -17.66 -2.68
N GLY A 5 11.54 -18.08 -3.12
CA GLY A 5 10.97 -17.62 -4.36
C GLY A 5 10.79 -16.10 -4.30
N THR A 6 11.58 -15.40 -5.06
CA THR A 6 11.45 -13.96 -5.28
C THR A 6 10.05 -13.70 -5.85
N ILE A 7 9.27 -12.84 -5.20
CA ILE A 7 8.05 -12.31 -5.81
C ILE A 7 8.54 -11.46 -6.97
N ALA A 8 8.52 -12.02 -8.18
CA ALA A 8 9.01 -11.34 -9.37
C ALA A 8 8.08 -10.20 -9.72
N ALA A 9 8.54 -8.98 -9.54
CA ALA A 9 7.93 -7.79 -10.03
C ALA A 9 7.96 -7.77 -11.56
N GLY A 10 6.81 -7.78 -12.14
CA GLY A 10 6.70 -7.79 -13.60
C GLY A 10 6.37 -6.44 -14.18
N THR A 11 7.29 -5.51 -14.28
CA THR A 11 7.24 -4.41 -15.27
C THR A 11 8.53 -3.59 -15.31
N GLY A 12 9.70 -4.14 -15.45
CA GLY A 12 10.86 -3.53 -16.15
C GLY A 12 11.34 -2.10 -15.83
N LEU A 13 10.76 -1.40 -14.86
CA LEU A 13 11.24 -0.13 -14.32
C LEU A 13 11.60 -0.38 -12.85
N ARG A 14 12.88 -0.49 -12.61
CA ARG A 14 13.65 -0.71 -11.39
C ARG A 14 12.82 -0.84 -10.11
N ASP A 15 12.68 -2.08 -9.63
CA ASP A 15 12.33 -2.32 -8.24
C ASP A 15 13.31 -1.58 -7.35
N VAL A 16 12.79 -0.88 -6.36
CA VAL A 16 13.61 -0.24 -5.34
C VAL A 16 14.15 -1.33 -4.44
N ALA A 17 15.46 -1.42 -4.33
CA ALA A 17 16.10 -2.34 -3.42
C ALA A 17 15.83 -1.92 -1.96
N PRO A 18 15.74 -2.88 -1.01
CA PRO A 18 15.44 -2.56 0.39
C PRO A 18 16.35 -1.49 1.01
N GLU A 19 17.64 -1.47 0.61
CA GLU A 19 18.65 -0.50 1.04
C GLU A 19 18.42 0.91 0.53
N ASP A 20 17.69 1.08 -0.57
CA ASP A 20 17.34 2.38 -1.17
C ASP A 20 16.01 2.94 -0.64
N VAL A 21 15.31 2.19 0.21
CA VAL A 21 14.06 2.62 0.83
C VAL A 21 14.35 3.48 2.06
N PRO A 22 13.94 4.78 2.09
CA PRO A 22 14.09 5.59 3.29
C PRO A 22 13.38 4.93 4.49
N PRO A 23 14.04 4.78 5.66
CA PRO A 23 13.45 4.12 6.84
C PRO A 23 12.12 4.75 7.31
N LEU A 24 11.93 6.01 7.00
CA LEU A 24 10.69 6.74 7.29
C LEU A 24 9.48 6.22 6.51
N LEU A 25 9.67 5.72 5.28
CA LEU A 25 8.56 5.27 4.43
C LEU A 25 7.82 4.06 5.03
N PRO A 26 8.48 2.92 5.34
CA PRO A 26 7.79 1.80 5.97
C PRO A 26 7.21 2.16 7.35
N ALA A 27 7.87 3.02 8.12
CA ALA A 27 7.35 3.50 9.40
C ALA A 27 6.05 4.31 9.22
N ALA A 28 6.01 5.22 8.25
CA ALA A 28 4.82 6.00 7.92
C ALA A 28 3.67 5.14 7.40
N LEU A 29 3.95 4.16 6.53
CA LEU A 29 2.96 3.20 6.02
C LEU A 29 2.32 2.41 7.17
N LYS A 30 3.13 1.86 8.08
CA LYS A 30 2.63 1.17 9.27
C LYS A 30 1.77 2.09 10.14
N ALA A 31 2.23 3.30 10.42
CA ALA A 31 1.52 4.24 11.28
C ALA A 31 0.15 4.66 10.73
N VAL A 32 0.04 4.82 9.40
CA VAL A 32 -1.16 5.35 8.73
C VAL A 32 -2.12 4.26 8.27
N GLU A 33 -1.59 3.20 7.66
CA GLU A 33 -2.40 2.17 6.99
C GLU A 33 -2.59 0.92 7.86
N ASP A 34 -1.57 0.51 8.63
CA ASP A 34 -1.60 -0.77 9.35
C ASP A 34 -0.71 -0.78 10.59
N ARG A 35 -1.21 -0.22 11.68
CA ARG A 35 -0.45 -0.06 12.94
C ARG A 35 -0.02 -1.38 13.59
N THR A 36 -0.66 -2.46 13.23
CA THR A 36 -0.44 -3.80 13.77
C THR A 36 0.30 -4.71 12.79
N PHE A 37 0.85 -4.13 11.70
CA PHE A 37 1.51 -4.88 10.63
C PHE A 37 2.50 -5.93 11.15
N ASP A 38 3.33 -5.59 12.12
CA ASP A 38 4.37 -6.48 12.64
C ASP A 38 3.83 -7.62 13.54
N THR A 39 2.54 -7.58 13.91
CA THR A 39 1.98 -8.51 14.91
C THR A 39 0.81 -9.35 14.44
N HIS A 40 0.08 -8.93 13.40
CA HIS A 40 -1.01 -9.74 12.83
C HIS A 40 -0.47 -10.77 11.82
N PHE A 41 -1.32 -11.71 11.43
CA PHE A 41 -1.03 -12.74 10.44
C PHE A 41 -1.96 -12.61 9.21
N GLY A 42 -1.68 -11.60 8.38
CA GLY A 42 -2.40 -11.30 7.13
C GLY A 42 -3.70 -10.54 7.30
N ILE A 43 -4.40 -10.71 8.40
CA ILE A 43 -5.63 -10.00 8.76
C ILE A 43 -5.55 -9.44 10.18
N ASP A 44 -6.24 -8.33 10.43
CA ASP A 44 -6.42 -7.77 11.77
C ASP A 44 -7.92 -7.72 12.13
N PRO A 45 -8.44 -8.73 12.84
CA PRO A 45 -9.83 -8.76 13.26
C PRO A 45 -10.25 -7.57 14.13
N LYS A 46 -9.32 -7.06 14.97
CA LYS A 46 -9.58 -5.89 15.83
C LYS A 46 -9.73 -4.61 15.00
N ALA A 47 -8.88 -4.44 13.99
CA ALA A 47 -9.01 -3.32 13.07
C ALA A 47 -10.30 -3.38 12.25
N ILE A 48 -10.72 -4.57 11.81
CA ILE A 48 -11.98 -4.79 11.09
C ILE A 48 -13.17 -4.39 11.96
N LEU A 49 -13.24 -4.88 13.22
CA LEU A 49 -14.32 -4.54 14.16
C LEU A 49 -14.34 -3.06 14.49
N ARG A 50 -13.17 -2.44 14.71
CA ARG A 50 -13.06 -0.99 14.94
C ARG A 50 -13.57 -0.20 13.74
N ALA A 51 -13.14 -0.55 12.52
CA ALA A 51 -13.57 0.11 11.31
C ALA A 51 -15.09 -0.03 11.10
N LEU A 52 -15.66 -1.21 11.34
CA LEU A 52 -17.10 -1.44 11.26
C LEU A 52 -17.86 -0.53 12.24
N TRP A 53 -17.42 -0.44 13.48
CA TRP A 53 -18.05 0.39 14.51
C TRP A 53 -17.98 1.89 14.17
N VAL A 54 -16.82 2.38 13.72
CA VAL A 54 -16.63 3.77 13.29
C VAL A 54 -17.53 4.10 12.11
N ASN A 55 -17.56 3.24 11.09
CA ASN A 55 -18.34 3.44 9.87
C ASN A 55 -19.85 3.41 10.14
N LEU A 56 -20.30 2.54 11.04
CA LEU A 56 -21.72 2.52 11.47
C LEU A 56 -22.11 3.82 12.17
N ARG A 57 -21.25 4.36 13.04
CA ARG A 57 -21.50 5.63 13.73
C ARG A 57 -21.50 6.84 12.81
N ALA A 58 -20.60 6.83 11.84
CA ALA A 58 -20.45 7.93 10.88
C ALA A 58 -21.50 7.91 9.76
N GLY A 59 -22.24 6.82 9.60
CA GLY A 59 -23.18 6.63 8.49
C GLY A 59 -22.49 6.52 7.12
N GLY A 60 -21.19 6.24 7.09
CA GLY A 60 -20.39 6.16 5.88
C GLY A 60 -19.02 5.50 6.10
N ILE A 61 -18.22 5.40 5.04
CA ILE A 61 -16.89 4.78 5.11
C ILE A 61 -15.85 5.84 5.54
N GLU A 62 -15.59 5.91 6.84
CA GLU A 62 -14.57 6.79 7.43
C GLU A 62 -13.22 6.08 7.64
N GLN A 63 -13.26 4.79 8.00
CA GLN A 63 -12.07 4.02 8.33
C GLN A 63 -12.00 2.70 7.56
N GLY A 64 -10.82 2.38 7.02
CA GLY A 64 -10.50 1.07 6.46
C GLY A 64 -9.99 0.10 7.53
N GLY A 65 -10.35 -1.18 7.39
CA GLY A 65 -9.87 -2.25 8.27
C GLY A 65 -9.03 -3.30 7.53
N SER A 66 -8.52 -2.99 6.33
CA SER A 66 -7.68 -3.90 5.55
C SER A 66 -6.21 -3.69 5.89
N THR A 67 -5.46 -4.78 6.04
CA THR A 67 -4.00 -4.76 6.28
C THR A 67 -3.22 -4.42 5.01
N LEU A 68 -1.93 -4.06 5.15
CA LEU A 68 -1.02 -3.86 4.02
C LEU A 68 -0.91 -5.13 3.16
N THR A 69 -0.87 -6.31 3.79
CA THR A 69 -0.84 -7.59 3.07
C THR A 69 -2.10 -7.83 2.25
N GLN A 70 -3.28 -7.49 2.78
CA GLN A 70 -4.52 -7.55 2.02
C GLN A 70 -4.55 -6.56 0.84
N GLN A 71 -3.99 -5.36 1.02
CA GLN A 71 -3.88 -4.38 -0.07
C GLN A 71 -2.93 -4.88 -1.16
N LEU A 72 -1.81 -5.51 -0.78
CA LEU A 72 -0.87 -6.14 -1.71
C LEU A 72 -1.53 -7.24 -2.54
N VAL A 73 -2.24 -8.16 -1.88
CA VAL A 73 -3.02 -9.22 -2.55
C VAL A 73 -4.02 -8.64 -3.55
N LYS A 74 -4.72 -7.59 -3.15
CA LYS A 74 -5.69 -6.91 -4.03
C LYS A 74 -5.01 -6.34 -5.28
N SER A 75 -3.82 -5.77 -5.15
CA SER A 75 -3.08 -5.19 -6.28
C SER A 75 -2.66 -6.24 -7.31
N TYR A 76 -2.27 -7.43 -6.85
CA TYR A 76 -1.75 -8.49 -7.72
C TYR A 76 -2.79 -9.40 -8.34
N PHE A 77 -3.80 -9.79 -7.55
CA PHE A 77 -4.55 -11.01 -7.85
C PHE A 77 -6.05 -10.80 -8.04
N LEU A 78 -6.58 -9.62 -7.78
CA LEU A 78 -8.02 -9.49 -7.65
C LEU A 78 -8.63 -8.46 -8.61
N ASP A 79 -9.76 -8.90 -9.18
CA ASP A 79 -10.71 -8.07 -9.94
C ASP A 79 -11.16 -6.86 -9.10
N PRO A 80 -11.31 -5.65 -9.69
CA PRO A 80 -11.75 -4.45 -8.99
C PRO A 80 -13.16 -4.53 -8.41
N ARG A 81 -13.97 -5.55 -8.78
CA ARG A 81 -15.33 -5.73 -8.24
C ARG A 81 -15.32 -5.96 -6.74
N GLN A 82 -16.12 -5.18 -6.01
CA GLN A 82 -16.24 -5.27 -4.55
C GLN A 82 -17.33 -6.26 -4.15
N THR A 83 -16.96 -7.55 -4.02
CA THR A 83 -17.86 -8.61 -3.56
C THR A 83 -17.34 -9.23 -2.26
N LEU A 84 -18.25 -9.77 -1.43
CA LEU A 84 -17.88 -10.50 -0.21
C LEU A 84 -16.97 -11.70 -0.53
N GLY A 85 -17.27 -12.46 -1.59
CA GLY A 85 -16.45 -13.59 -2.01
C GLY A 85 -15.02 -13.18 -2.39
N ARG A 86 -14.86 -12.02 -3.04
CA ARG A 86 -13.54 -11.45 -3.29
C ARG A 86 -12.82 -11.10 -1.99
N LYS A 87 -13.51 -10.48 -1.02
CA LYS A 87 -12.91 -10.10 0.26
C LYS A 87 -12.47 -11.30 1.10
N ILE A 88 -13.20 -12.40 1.05
CA ILE A 88 -12.80 -13.66 1.68
C ILE A 88 -11.54 -14.24 1.02
N ARG A 89 -11.49 -14.28 -0.33
CA ARG A 89 -10.29 -14.72 -1.05
C ARG A 89 -9.07 -13.86 -0.72
N GLU A 90 -9.23 -12.54 -0.69
CA GLU A 90 -8.20 -11.60 -0.29
C GLU A 90 -7.65 -11.93 1.11
N ALA A 91 -8.51 -12.20 2.08
CA ALA A 91 -8.10 -12.56 3.43
C ALA A 91 -7.33 -13.89 3.47
N ILE A 92 -7.81 -14.93 2.78
CA ILE A 92 -7.15 -16.24 2.71
C ILE A 92 -5.77 -16.11 2.04
N MET A 93 -5.68 -15.37 0.94
CA MET A 93 -4.42 -15.16 0.22
C MET A 93 -3.44 -14.33 1.06
N ALA A 94 -3.91 -13.33 1.81
CA ALA A 94 -3.06 -12.55 2.70
C ALA A 94 -2.44 -13.42 3.81
N MET A 95 -3.24 -14.31 4.42
CA MET A 95 -2.72 -15.29 5.38
C MET A 95 -1.72 -16.29 4.75
N ALA A 96 -1.99 -16.74 3.51
CA ALA A 96 -1.10 -17.63 2.79
C ALA A 96 0.24 -16.97 2.45
N LEU A 97 0.24 -15.68 2.10
CA LEU A 97 1.48 -14.92 1.88
C LEU A 97 2.29 -14.79 3.17
N GLU A 98 1.66 -14.46 4.28
CA GLU A 98 2.34 -14.35 5.58
C GLU A 98 2.81 -15.69 6.16
N ALA A 99 2.28 -16.80 5.67
CA ALA A 99 2.82 -18.12 5.97
C ALA A 99 4.12 -18.45 5.21
N ARG A 100 4.42 -17.73 4.12
CA ARG A 100 5.57 -18.04 3.23
C ARG A 100 6.65 -16.97 3.24
N PHE A 101 6.31 -15.73 3.50
CA PHE A 101 7.18 -14.56 3.41
C PHE A 101 7.20 -13.82 4.75
N ASP A 102 8.35 -13.31 5.13
CA ASP A 102 8.44 -12.50 6.32
C ASP A 102 7.89 -11.07 6.11
N LYS A 103 7.78 -10.32 7.20
CA LYS A 103 7.23 -8.95 7.17
C LYS A 103 8.08 -7.98 6.36
N ALA A 104 9.39 -8.18 6.28
CA ALA A 104 10.29 -7.34 5.50
C ALA A 104 10.08 -7.57 4.01
N ASP A 105 9.97 -8.83 3.58
CA ASP A 105 9.67 -9.20 2.20
C ASP A 105 8.32 -8.63 1.74
N LEU A 106 7.30 -8.78 2.59
CA LEU A 106 5.95 -8.26 2.29
C LEU A 106 5.90 -6.74 2.21
N MET A 107 6.63 -6.04 3.08
CA MET A 107 6.76 -4.60 3.04
C MET A 107 7.49 -4.14 1.78
N ASN A 108 8.58 -4.81 1.41
CA ASN A 108 9.31 -4.50 0.19
C ASN A 108 8.47 -4.72 -1.07
N ALA A 109 7.73 -5.84 -1.12
CA ALA A 109 6.78 -6.11 -2.21
C ALA A 109 5.69 -5.03 -2.27
N TYR A 110 5.15 -4.60 -1.12
CA TYR A 110 4.16 -3.53 -1.06
C TYR A 110 4.70 -2.21 -1.62
N ILE A 111 5.91 -1.82 -1.20
CA ILE A 111 6.57 -0.59 -1.66
C ILE A 111 6.78 -0.58 -3.17
N ASN A 112 7.05 -1.73 -3.77
CA ASN A 112 7.30 -1.84 -5.19
C ASN A 112 6.04 -1.99 -6.06
N GLU A 113 4.90 -2.43 -5.48
CA GLU A 113 3.77 -2.86 -6.28
C GLU A 113 2.48 -2.05 -6.10
N ILE A 114 2.35 -1.31 -5.00
CA ILE A 114 1.07 -0.62 -4.75
C ILE A 114 0.79 0.42 -5.84
N TYR A 115 -0.47 0.48 -6.29
CA TYR A 115 -0.90 1.48 -7.26
C TYR A 115 -0.95 2.86 -6.62
N LEU A 116 -0.28 3.84 -7.22
CA LEU A 116 -0.13 5.20 -6.70
C LEU A 116 -0.58 6.30 -7.67
N GLY A 117 -1.05 5.95 -8.84
CA GLY A 117 -1.53 6.96 -9.76
C GLY A 117 -1.58 6.53 -11.22
N GLN A 118 -1.86 7.49 -12.09
CA GLN A 118 -2.00 7.27 -13.52
C GLN A 118 -1.28 8.38 -14.30
N ASP A 119 -0.39 7.98 -15.19
CA ASP A 119 0.25 8.86 -16.17
C ASP A 119 -0.31 8.56 -17.57
N GLY A 120 -1.29 9.35 -18.00
CA GLY A 120 -2.00 9.09 -19.24
C GLY A 120 -2.61 7.69 -19.25
N ARG A 121 -2.06 6.77 -20.07
CA ARG A 121 -2.50 5.37 -20.18
C ARG A 121 -1.66 4.40 -19.33
N ARG A 122 -0.61 4.88 -18.66
CA ARG A 122 0.31 4.05 -17.85
C ARG A 122 -0.04 4.17 -16.37
N ALA A 123 -0.26 3.04 -15.72
CA ALA A 123 -0.42 3.01 -14.28
C ALA A 123 0.94 3.23 -13.59
N VAL A 124 0.92 4.00 -12.50
CA VAL A 124 2.08 4.25 -11.64
C VAL A 124 2.00 3.27 -10.47
N HIS A 125 2.84 2.24 -10.51
CA HIS A 125 2.97 1.24 -9.46
C HIS A 125 4.31 1.40 -8.75
N GLY A 126 4.29 1.23 -7.44
CA GLY A 126 5.46 1.32 -6.56
C GLY A 126 5.89 2.76 -6.25
N PHE A 127 6.49 2.89 -5.07
CA PHE A 127 6.95 4.19 -4.57
C PHE A 127 8.13 4.75 -5.35
N GLY A 128 9.00 3.89 -5.92
CA GLY A 128 10.11 4.32 -6.76
C GLY A 128 9.64 5.05 -8.01
N LEU A 129 8.69 4.46 -8.75
CA LEU A 129 8.12 5.11 -9.92
C LEU A 129 7.26 6.33 -9.54
N ALA A 130 6.51 6.25 -8.43
CA ALA A 130 5.72 7.38 -7.94
C ALA A 130 6.61 8.56 -7.53
N SER A 131 7.77 8.32 -6.92
CA SER A 131 8.75 9.35 -6.59
C SER A 131 9.23 10.10 -7.84
N GLN A 132 9.59 9.38 -8.88
CA GLN A 132 9.97 9.98 -10.16
C GLN A 132 8.80 10.73 -10.81
N PHE A 133 7.61 10.15 -10.78
CA PHE A 133 6.42 10.73 -11.42
C PHE A 133 5.96 12.03 -10.76
N TYR A 134 5.93 12.08 -9.43
CA TYR A 134 5.42 13.25 -8.70
C TYR A 134 6.47 14.30 -8.39
N PHE A 135 7.73 13.90 -8.19
CA PHE A 135 8.80 14.79 -7.72
C PHE A 135 10.04 14.84 -8.62
N GLY A 136 10.18 13.92 -9.58
CA GLY A 136 11.37 13.87 -10.46
C GLY A 136 12.65 13.47 -9.73
N LYS A 137 12.54 12.77 -8.58
CA LYS A 137 13.66 12.38 -7.70
C LYS A 137 13.66 10.87 -7.44
N PRO A 138 14.83 10.26 -7.16
CA PRO A 138 14.91 8.93 -6.57
C PRO A 138 14.20 8.85 -5.22
N LEU A 139 13.64 7.68 -4.87
CA LEU A 139 12.94 7.48 -3.61
C LEU A 139 13.80 7.80 -2.38
N ALA A 140 15.08 7.45 -2.43
CA ALA A 140 16.04 7.70 -1.35
C ALA A 140 16.30 9.20 -1.07
N GLU A 141 15.97 10.08 -2.01
CA GLU A 141 16.19 11.54 -1.91
C GLU A 141 14.94 12.30 -1.48
N LEU A 142 13.81 11.61 -1.23
CA LEU A 142 12.59 12.26 -0.79
C LEU A 142 12.70 12.79 0.64
N ASP A 143 12.21 14.00 0.83
CA ASP A 143 12.07 14.58 2.17
C ASP A 143 10.82 14.07 2.91
N LEU A 144 10.69 14.43 4.19
CA LEU A 144 9.56 14.07 5.03
C LEU A 144 8.20 14.43 4.39
N HIS A 145 8.12 15.61 3.76
CA HIS A 145 6.85 16.11 3.20
C HIS A 145 6.46 15.34 1.94
N GLU A 146 7.42 14.97 1.14
CA GLU A 146 7.24 14.19 -0.08
C GLU A 146 6.81 12.75 0.25
N ILE A 147 7.48 12.12 1.23
CA ILE A 147 7.09 10.80 1.74
C ILE A 147 5.67 10.82 2.31
N ALA A 148 5.34 11.81 3.15
CA ALA A 148 4.01 11.95 3.72
C ALA A 148 2.94 12.13 2.64
N LEU A 149 3.25 12.85 1.56
CA LEU A 149 2.34 13.00 0.42
C LEU A 149 2.11 11.67 -0.31
N LEU A 150 3.16 10.89 -0.58
CA LEU A 150 3.00 9.58 -1.22
C LEU A 150 2.18 8.62 -0.36
N VAL A 151 2.42 8.60 0.95
CA VAL A 151 1.62 7.79 1.90
C VAL A 151 0.16 8.24 1.91
N ALA A 152 -0.11 9.55 1.83
CA ALA A 152 -1.47 10.06 1.74
C ALA A 152 -2.18 9.61 0.45
N VAL A 153 -1.46 9.53 -0.67
CA VAL A 153 -1.98 9.09 -1.98
C VAL A 153 -2.39 7.62 -1.97
N VAL A 154 -1.72 6.75 -1.19
CA VAL A 154 -2.04 5.30 -1.10
C VAL A 154 -3.52 5.04 -0.87
N ARG A 155 -4.15 5.82 0.02
CA ARG A 155 -5.56 5.61 0.40
C ARG A 155 -6.56 5.80 -0.74
N GLY A 156 -6.19 6.59 -1.73
CA GLY A 156 -7.04 6.87 -2.89
C GLY A 156 -6.28 7.62 -3.96
N PRO A 157 -5.49 6.92 -4.79
CA PRO A 157 -4.58 7.56 -5.75
C PRO A 157 -5.28 8.53 -6.72
N SER A 158 -6.48 8.21 -7.16
CA SER A 158 -7.24 9.11 -8.04
C SER A 158 -7.87 10.29 -7.28
N TYR A 159 -8.23 10.09 -6.00
CA TYR A 159 -8.90 11.11 -5.19
C TYR A 159 -7.90 12.10 -4.56
N TYR A 160 -6.72 11.62 -4.18
CA TYR A 160 -5.64 12.40 -3.57
C TYR A 160 -4.49 12.71 -4.54
N ASP A 161 -4.69 12.54 -5.85
CA ASP A 161 -3.69 12.90 -6.86
C ASP A 161 -3.29 14.38 -6.70
N PRO A 162 -2.05 14.69 -6.28
CA PRO A 162 -1.63 16.06 -5.99
C PRO A 162 -1.60 16.96 -7.23
N ARG A 163 -1.53 16.38 -8.43
CA ARG A 163 -1.55 17.10 -9.69
C ARG A 163 -2.96 17.55 -10.08
N ARG A 164 -3.99 16.79 -9.67
CA ARG A 164 -5.40 17.04 -9.98
C ARG A 164 -6.15 17.69 -8.82
N HIS A 165 -5.78 17.31 -7.59
CA HIS A 165 -6.47 17.71 -6.36
C HIS A 165 -5.48 18.13 -5.27
N PRO A 166 -4.68 19.21 -5.49
CA PRO A 166 -3.62 19.63 -4.57
C PRO A 166 -4.11 19.90 -3.15
N ASP A 167 -5.29 20.50 -3.00
CA ASP A 167 -5.83 20.84 -1.67
C ASP A 167 -6.21 19.59 -0.87
N ARG A 168 -6.79 18.57 -1.51
CA ARG A 168 -7.10 17.28 -0.87
C ARG A 168 -5.84 16.56 -0.45
N ALA A 169 -4.84 16.55 -1.31
CA ALA A 169 -3.55 15.94 -1.03
C ALA A 169 -2.85 16.63 0.15
N ARG A 170 -2.87 17.97 0.21
CA ARG A 170 -2.33 18.75 1.33
C ARG A 170 -3.08 18.51 2.64
N ALA A 171 -4.40 18.49 2.61
CA ALA A 171 -5.22 18.26 3.81
C ALA A 171 -5.03 16.85 4.39
N ARG A 172 -4.64 15.87 3.56
CA ARG A 172 -4.40 14.49 3.98
C ARG A 172 -2.97 14.24 4.44
N ARG A 173 -2.00 14.95 3.89
CA ARG A 173 -0.58 14.87 4.25
C ARG A 173 -0.35 15.28 5.71
#